data_66449947241289fca7b457e2d35db068
#
_entry.id   66449947241289fca7b457e2d35db068
#
_cell.length_a   1.000
_cell.length_b   1.000
_cell.length_c   1.000
_cell.angle_alpha   90.00
_cell.angle_beta   90.00
_cell.angle_gamma   90.00
#
_symmetry.space_group_name_H-M   'P 1'
#
loop_
_entity.id
_entity.type
_entity.pdbx_description
1 polymer ?
#
loop_
_entity_poly.entity_id
_entity_poly.type
_entity_poly.pdbx_seq_one_letter_code
_entity_poly.pdbx_strand_id
1 'polypeptide(L)'
;MMAALEAVRTALAALPGVTTCKIGMEDSISPADYPLIRIVPGRITPGRPYSNREVEISLYFGAPIANSAGLEAVYSALFALEADIIAAVRAMGGRYLETITDEDRLPMYKLMVVRAQITAENPTA
;
A
#
# COMPACT_ATOMS: atom_id res chain seq x y z
N MET A 1 11.96 -8.56 9.72
CA MET A 1 10.58 -8.07 9.44
C MET A 1 10.57 -6.60 9.03
N MET A 2 11.09 -5.72 9.85
CA MET A 2 11.11 -4.29 9.52
C MET A 2 11.88 -4.00 8.24
N ALA A 3 12.98 -4.69 7.99
CA ALA A 3 13.75 -4.49 6.75
C ALA A 3 12.91 -4.79 5.51
N ALA A 4 12.06 -5.83 5.55
CA ALA A 4 11.18 -6.16 4.46
C ALA A 4 10.13 -5.06 4.23
N LEU A 5 9.53 -4.54 5.31
CA LEU A 5 8.56 -3.46 5.22
C LEU A 5 9.20 -2.15 4.74
N GLU A 6 10.42 -1.87 5.18
CA GLU A 6 11.17 -0.70 4.73
C GLU A 6 11.53 -0.78 3.25
N ALA A 7 11.83 -1.97 2.74
CA ALA A 7 12.07 -2.17 1.31
C ALA A 7 10.81 -1.87 0.49
N VAL A 8 9.65 -2.30 0.98
CA VAL A 8 8.35 -1.97 0.37
C VAL A 8 8.15 -0.45 0.38
N ARG A 9 8.37 0.19 1.52
CA ARG A 9 8.24 1.66 1.64
C ARG A 9 9.13 2.39 0.65
N THR A 10 10.39 1.99 0.53
CA THR A 10 11.33 2.62 -0.39
C THR A 10 10.85 2.50 -1.83
N ALA A 11 10.39 1.32 -2.24
CA ALA A 11 9.88 1.10 -3.59
C ALA A 11 8.63 1.93 -3.87
N LEU A 12 7.68 1.97 -2.94
CA LEU A 12 6.41 2.68 -3.14
C LEU A 12 6.57 4.19 -3.03
N ALA A 13 7.47 4.67 -2.18
CA ALA A 13 7.75 6.12 -2.07
C ALA A 13 8.33 6.71 -3.35
N ALA A 14 8.97 5.88 -4.18
CA ALA A 14 9.54 6.30 -5.44
C ALA A 14 8.51 6.38 -6.59
N LEU A 15 7.28 5.94 -6.38
CA LEU A 15 6.25 5.98 -7.40
C LEU A 15 5.83 7.41 -7.72
N PRO A 16 5.53 7.71 -9.02
CA PRO A 16 5.11 9.05 -9.40
C PRO A 16 3.84 9.50 -8.69
N GLY A 17 3.84 10.73 -8.20
CA GLY A 17 2.66 11.33 -7.57
C GLY A 17 2.41 10.95 -6.13
N VAL A 18 3.24 10.10 -5.53
CA VAL A 18 3.11 9.75 -4.11
C VAL A 18 3.78 10.83 -3.27
N THR A 19 2.99 11.48 -2.42
CA THR A 19 3.47 12.52 -1.52
C THR A 19 4.03 11.92 -0.24
N THR A 20 3.35 10.91 0.32
CA THR A 20 3.73 10.31 1.59
C THR A 20 3.59 8.80 1.52
N CYS A 21 4.62 8.09 1.99
CA CYS A 21 4.57 6.63 2.14
C CYS A 21 5.20 6.26 3.48
N LYS A 22 4.40 5.66 4.36
CA LYS A 22 4.83 5.29 5.72
C LYS A 22 4.34 3.90 6.10
N ILE A 23 5.04 3.29 7.05
CA ILE A 23 4.63 2.04 7.66
C ILE A 23 3.70 2.35 8.83
N GLY A 24 2.56 1.68 8.87
CA GLY A 24 1.54 1.88 9.89
C GLY A 24 0.48 2.90 9.50
N MET A 25 -0.56 2.97 10.31
CA MET A 25 -1.65 3.91 10.13
C MET A 25 -1.63 4.92 11.27
N GLU A 26 -1.66 6.20 10.94
CA GLU A 26 -1.67 7.29 11.90
C GLU A 26 -3.06 7.92 11.99
N ASP A 27 -3.44 8.39 13.18
CA ASP A 27 -4.71 9.06 13.40
C ASP A 27 -4.76 10.46 12.76
N SER A 28 -3.60 11.11 12.66
CA SER A 28 -3.51 12.48 12.18
C SER A 28 -3.01 12.54 10.73
N ILE A 29 -3.89 12.19 9.79
CA ILE A 29 -3.60 12.36 8.36
C ILE A 29 -4.23 13.66 7.91
N SER A 30 -3.41 14.56 7.34
CA SER A 30 -3.88 15.85 6.83
C SER A 30 -4.04 15.83 5.31
N PRO A 31 -4.79 16.79 4.72
CA PRO A 31 -4.89 16.88 3.26
C PRO A 31 -3.56 16.98 2.53
N ALA A 32 -2.54 17.57 3.17
CA ALA A 32 -1.22 17.71 2.59
C ALA A 32 -0.48 16.36 2.43
N ASP A 33 -0.91 15.31 3.13
CA ASP A 33 -0.29 13.98 3.06
C ASP A 33 -0.70 13.20 1.81
N TYR A 34 -1.77 13.62 1.13
CA TYR A 34 -2.29 12.94 -0.05
C TYR A 34 -1.59 13.38 -1.34
N PRO A 35 -1.44 12.53 -2.37
CA PRO A 35 -1.70 11.08 -2.35
C PRO A 35 -0.76 10.33 -1.40
N LEU A 36 -1.34 9.51 -0.54
CA LEU A 36 -0.57 8.77 0.45
C LEU A 36 -0.61 7.27 0.20
N ILE A 37 0.40 6.59 0.75
CA ILE A 37 0.41 5.13 0.87
C ILE A 37 0.77 4.80 2.31
N ARG A 38 0.01 3.88 2.92
CA ARG A 38 0.31 3.35 4.25
C ARG A 38 0.43 1.84 4.17
N ILE A 39 1.52 1.32 4.72
CA ILE A 39 1.83 -0.11 4.71
C ILE A 39 1.48 -0.68 6.06
N VAL A 40 0.50 -1.56 6.11
CA VAL A 40 0.04 -2.16 7.36
C VAL A 40 0.26 -3.67 7.30
N PRO A 41 1.16 -4.22 8.14
CA PRO A 41 1.35 -5.66 8.19
C PRO A 41 0.12 -6.34 8.80
N GLY A 42 -0.24 -7.46 8.22
CA GLY A 42 -1.35 -8.28 8.69
C GLY A 42 -0.85 -9.63 9.18
N ARG A 43 -1.38 -10.69 8.58
CA ARG A 43 -1.03 -12.06 8.98
C ARG A 43 0.41 -12.40 8.58
N ILE A 44 1.13 -13.00 9.53
CA ILE A 44 2.48 -13.52 9.32
C ILE A 44 2.44 -15.02 9.52
N THR A 45 2.89 -15.78 8.53
CA THR A 45 2.88 -17.24 8.57
C THR A 45 4.25 -17.80 8.21
N PRO A 46 4.60 -19.01 8.71
CA PRO A 46 5.83 -19.67 8.29
C PRO A 46 5.84 -19.88 6.77
N GLY A 47 6.97 -19.58 6.16
CA GLY A 47 7.15 -19.78 4.72
C GLY A 47 7.91 -21.07 4.41
N ARG A 48 8.19 -21.26 3.13
CA ARG A 48 9.04 -22.34 2.64
C ARG A 48 10.14 -21.72 1.76
N PRO A 49 11.43 -21.93 2.08
CA PRO A 49 11.93 -22.72 3.21
C PRO A 49 11.64 -22.08 4.58
N TYR A 50 11.83 -22.82 5.65
CA TYR A 50 11.53 -22.36 7.02
C TYR A 50 12.37 -21.17 7.48
N SER A 51 13.42 -20.81 6.75
CA SER A 51 14.19 -19.59 7.01
C SER A 51 13.42 -18.32 6.70
N ASN A 52 12.30 -18.42 5.99
CA ASN A 52 11.47 -17.28 5.58
C ASN A 52 10.09 -17.34 6.23
N ARG A 53 9.46 -16.18 6.30
CA ARG A 53 8.06 -16.04 6.67
C ARG A 53 7.32 -15.33 5.54
N GLU A 54 6.04 -15.66 5.40
CA GLU A 54 5.15 -14.97 4.49
C GLU A 54 4.35 -13.94 5.26
N VAL A 55 4.31 -12.72 4.76
CA VAL A 55 3.66 -11.60 5.41
C VAL A 55 2.60 -11.05 4.48
N GLU A 56 1.35 -11.08 4.93
CA GLU A 56 0.30 -10.33 4.26
C GLU A 56 0.39 -8.87 4.66
N ILE A 57 0.38 -7.99 3.68
CA ILE A 57 0.38 -6.56 3.89
C ILE A 57 -0.84 -5.94 3.24
N SER A 58 -1.35 -4.90 3.87
CA SER A 58 -2.40 -4.06 3.31
C SER A 58 -1.78 -2.72 2.97
N LEU A 59 -1.89 -2.35 1.71
CA LEU A 59 -1.35 -1.09 1.18
C LEU A 59 -2.52 -0.14 0.97
N TYR A 60 -2.77 0.68 1.98
CA TYR A 60 -3.79 1.72 1.91
C TYR A 60 -3.26 2.87 1.08
N PHE A 61 -3.99 3.27 0.06
CA PHE A 61 -3.63 4.40 -0.76
C PHE A 61 -4.85 5.24 -1.06
N GLY A 62 -4.64 6.54 -1.19
CA GLY A 62 -5.75 7.44 -1.35
C GLY A 62 -5.37 8.77 -1.97
N ALA A 63 -6.39 9.49 -2.37
CA ALA A 63 -6.28 10.82 -2.94
C ALA A 63 -7.44 11.69 -2.47
N PRO A 64 -7.25 13.02 -2.40
CA PRO A 64 -8.35 13.92 -2.09
C PRO A 64 -9.34 13.99 -3.25
N ILE A 65 -10.61 14.21 -2.93
CA ILE A 65 -11.63 14.47 -3.92
C ILE A 65 -11.52 15.96 -4.29
N ALA A 66 -11.03 16.24 -5.50
CA ALA A 66 -10.93 17.60 -5.98
C ALA A 66 -12.31 18.08 -6.42
N ASN A 67 -12.73 19.25 -5.92
CA ASN A 67 -14.05 19.79 -6.19
C ASN A 67 -14.34 20.01 -7.69
N SER A 68 -13.32 20.32 -8.48
CA SER A 68 -13.48 20.63 -9.91
C SER A 68 -13.37 19.41 -10.83
N ALA A 69 -12.75 18.34 -10.36
CA ALA A 69 -12.42 17.19 -11.21
C ALA A 69 -13.46 16.07 -11.17
N GLY A 70 -14.22 15.96 -10.06
CA GLY A 70 -15.23 14.93 -9.89
C GLY A 70 -14.65 13.54 -9.54
N LEU A 71 -15.54 12.60 -9.26
CA LEU A 71 -15.16 11.27 -8.82
C LEU A 71 -14.48 10.44 -9.91
N GLU A 72 -14.88 10.61 -11.16
CA GLU A 72 -14.26 9.86 -12.27
C GLU A 72 -12.76 10.14 -12.37
N ALA A 73 -12.36 11.40 -12.22
CA ALA A 73 -10.95 11.77 -12.27
C ALA A 73 -10.19 11.18 -11.06
N VAL A 74 -10.82 11.17 -9.88
CA VAL A 74 -10.24 10.57 -8.67
C VAL A 74 -10.04 9.08 -8.86
N TYR A 75 -11.04 8.35 -9.33
CA TYR A 75 -10.92 6.92 -9.61
C TYR A 75 -9.86 6.63 -10.67
N SER A 76 -9.83 7.43 -11.73
CA SER A 76 -8.82 7.26 -12.79
C SER A 76 -7.40 7.37 -12.22
N ALA A 77 -7.15 8.38 -11.38
CA ALA A 77 -5.86 8.57 -10.73
C ALA A 77 -5.53 7.42 -9.76
N LEU A 78 -6.52 6.97 -8.99
CA LEU A 78 -6.31 5.88 -8.03
C LEU A 78 -6.06 4.54 -8.73
N PHE A 79 -6.75 4.25 -9.83
CA PHE A 79 -6.49 3.02 -10.58
C PHE A 79 -5.12 3.05 -11.28
N ALA A 80 -4.66 4.22 -11.69
CA ALA A 80 -3.29 4.35 -12.20
C ALA A 80 -2.26 4.07 -11.10
N LEU A 81 -2.49 4.61 -9.90
CA LEU A 81 -1.63 4.36 -8.76
C LEU A 81 -1.68 2.89 -8.32
N GLU A 82 -2.86 2.28 -8.33
CA GLU A 82 -3.02 0.86 -8.06
C GLU A 82 -2.15 0.01 -8.98
N ALA A 83 -2.19 0.30 -10.28
CA ALA A 83 -1.38 -0.44 -11.26
C ALA A 83 0.11 -0.30 -10.96
N ASP A 84 0.56 0.88 -10.59
CA ASP A 84 1.96 1.12 -10.23
C ASP A 84 2.34 0.38 -8.95
N ILE A 85 1.46 0.38 -7.96
CA ILE A 85 1.68 -0.37 -6.70
C ILE A 85 1.80 -1.86 -6.98
N ILE A 86 0.90 -2.42 -7.77
CA ILE A 86 0.93 -3.85 -8.13
C ILE A 86 2.22 -4.19 -8.85
N ALA A 87 2.62 -3.36 -9.81
CA ALA A 87 3.88 -3.57 -10.55
C ALA A 87 5.09 -3.53 -9.62
N ALA A 88 5.12 -2.59 -8.67
CA ALA A 88 6.20 -2.50 -7.69
C ALA A 88 6.27 -3.72 -6.79
N VAL A 89 5.12 -4.20 -6.30
CA VAL A 89 5.04 -5.41 -5.48
C VAL A 89 5.57 -6.62 -6.23
N ARG A 90 5.15 -6.79 -7.48
CA ARG A 90 5.62 -7.91 -8.32
C ARG A 90 7.11 -7.82 -8.61
N ALA A 91 7.62 -6.63 -8.84
CA ALA A 91 9.06 -6.43 -9.10
C ALA A 91 9.92 -6.80 -7.89
N MET A 92 9.36 -6.73 -6.68
CA MET A 92 10.04 -7.14 -5.46
C MET A 92 9.89 -8.64 -5.16
N GLY A 93 9.27 -9.41 -6.04
CA GLY A 93 8.97 -10.80 -5.80
C GLY A 93 7.75 -11.04 -4.92
N GLY A 94 6.98 -10.00 -4.64
CA GLY A 94 5.74 -10.10 -3.89
C GLY A 94 4.59 -10.63 -4.74
N ARG A 95 3.52 -11.02 -4.06
CA ARG A 95 2.32 -11.56 -4.69
C ARG A 95 1.14 -10.63 -4.47
N TYR A 96 0.49 -10.23 -5.55
CA TYR A 96 -0.74 -9.47 -5.48
C TYR A 96 -1.91 -10.42 -5.13
N LEU A 97 -2.71 -10.05 -4.13
CA LEU A 97 -3.85 -10.84 -3.69
C LEU A 97 -5.17 -10.26 -4.18
N GLU A 98 -5.47 -9.01 -3.83
CA GLU A 98 -6.70 -8.36 -4.22
C GLU A 98 -6.62 -6.85 -4.02
N THR A 99 -7.57 -6.13 -4.61
CA THR A 99 -7.79 -4.71 -4.36
C THR A 99 -9.21 -4.52 -3.82
N ILE A 100 -9.31 -3.78 -2.72
CA ILE A 100 -10.59 -3.37 -2.17
C ILE A 100 -10.77 -1.88 -2.46
N THR A 101 -11.82 -1.54 -3.18
CA THR A 101 -12.18 -0.16 -3.47
C THR A 101 -13.15 0.35 -2.39
N ASP A 102 -13.14 1.66 -2.16
CA ASP A 102 -14.06 2.30 -1.20
C ASP A 102 -14.00 1.70 0.21
N GLU A 103 -12.77 1.38 0.66
CA GLU A 103 -12.55 0.87 2.02
C GLU A 103 -13.06 1.84 3.06
N ASP A 104 -12.94 3.13 2.79
CA ASP A 104 -13.36 4.20 3.68
C ASP A 104 -14.31 5.13 2.93
N ARG A 105 -15.53 5.34 3.47
CA ARG A 105 -16.54 6.20 2.87
C ARG A 105 -16.38 7.65 3.32
N LEU A 106 -15.17 8.17 3.21
CA LEU A 106 -14.90 9.55 3.58
C LEU A 106 -15.43 10.51 2.52
N PRO A 107 -16.11 11.61 2.92
CA PRO A 107 -16.68 12.53 1.95
C PRO A 107 -15.65 13.37 1.19
N MET A 108 -14.45 13.57 1.75
CA MET A 108 -13.42 14.44 1.17
C MET A 108 -12.26 13.66 0.55
N TYR A 109 -12.15 12.36 0.82
CA TYR A 109 -11.04 11.52 0.39
C TYR A 109 -11.57 10.18 -0.06
N LYS A 110 -10.84 9.55 -0.98
CA LYS A 110 -11.08 8.16 -1.35
C LYS A 110 -9.87 7.33 -0.96
N LEU A 111 -10.13 6.21 -0.30
CA LEU A 111 -9.13 5.22 0.06
C LEU A 111 -9.44 3.88 -0.61
N MET A 112 -8.39 3.26 -1.09
CA MET A 112 -8.41 1.90 -1.60
C MET A 112 -7.34 1.09 -0.89
N VAL A 113 -7.45 -0.23 -0.95
CA VAL A 113 -6.48 -1.13 -0.33
C VAL A 113 -6.02 -2.16 -1.34
N VAL A 114 -4.72 -2.23 -1.59
CA VAL A 114 -4.11 -3.37 -2.27
C VAL A 114 -3.62 -4.33 -1.20
N ARG A 115 -4.11 -5.56 -1.24
CA ARG A 115 -3.61 -6.63 -0.38
C ARG A 115 -2.58 -7.43 -1.15
N ALA A 116 -1.45 -7.66 -0.51
CA ALA A 116 -0.32 -8.36 -1.12
C ALA A 116 0.36 -9.24 -0.08
N GLN A 117 1.25 -10.11 -0.56
CA GLN A 117 2.04 -10.99 0.27
C GLN A 117 3.50 -10.82 -0.09
N ILE A 118 4.33 -10.63 0.92
CA ILE A 118 5.78 -10.51 0.75
C ILE A 118 6.48 -11.57 1.60
N THR A 119 7.75 -11.80 1.33
CA THR A 119 8.57 -12.72 2.10
C THR A 119 9.49 -11.93 3.02
N ALA A 120 9.59 -12.36 4.26
CA ALA A 120 10.50 -11.79 5.24
C ALA A 120 11.33 -12.90 5.89
N GLU A 121 12.50 -12.53 6.37
CA GLU A 121 13.39 -13.47 7.03
C GLU A 121 12.81 -13.94 8.37
N ASN A 122 12.98 -15.22 8.65
CA ASN A 122 12.55 -15.78 9.93
C ASN A 122 13.58 -15.41 11.02
N PRO A 123 13.16 -14.75 12.12
CA PRO A 123 14.10 -14.31 13.15
C PRO A 123 14.79 -15.45 13.88
N THR A 124 14.26 -16.68 13.80
CA THR A 124 14.83 -17.85 14.43
C THR A 124 15.65 -18.73 13.49
N ALA A 125 15.80 -18.29 12.25
CA ALA A 125 16.54 -19.04 11.23
C ALA A 125 18.05 -18.95 11.43
#